data_2e865343f67e0211820a21fe67184486
#
_entry.id   2e865343f67e0211820a21fe67184486
#
_cell.length_a   1.000
_cell.length_b   1.000
_cell.length_c   1.000
_cell.angle_alpha   90.00
_cell.angle_beta   90.00
_cell.angle_gamma   90.00
#
_symmetry.space_group_name_H-M   'P 1'
#
loop_
_entity.id
_entity.type
_entity.pdbx_description
1 polymer ?
#
loop_
_entity_poly.entity_id
_entity_poly.type
_entity_poly.pdbx_seq_one_letter_code
_entity_poly.pdbx_strand_id
1 'polypeptide(L)'
;MLTIALPKGRIAQETMDLMSKIFNTEFKFESRKLILETPNFRFLNVRNQDVPTYVEYGAADIGVVGLDVITEKNLDIVDLLDLQIGKCKVSIGIKNSDELDWNRPDIKVATKMVNITKNYFASRAVGVEVIKLYGSIELAPLVGLADAIVDIVETGTTMKENGLKVAEDIMESSAHLIANKNSFFEKKSEILELYNLLKEAIEGGR
;
A
#
# COMPACT_ATOMS: atom_id res chain seq x y z
N MET A 1 -25.25 2.04 -6.25
CA MET A 1 -24.52 1.39 -5.12
C MET A 1 -23.10 1.11 -5.57
N LEU A 2 -22.12 1.63 -4.85
CA LEU A 2 -20.69 1.40 -5.14
C LEU A 2 -20.15 0.18 -4.37
N THR A 3 -19.36 -0.64 -5.05
CA THR A 3 -18.59 -1.73 -4.45
C THR A 3 -17.16 -1.26 -4.18
N ILE A 4 -16.73 -1.32 -2.91
CA ILE A 4 -15.47 -0.76 -2.42
C ILE A 4 -14.58 -1.88 -1.88
N ALA A 5 -13.41 -2.10 -2.46
CA ALA A 5 -12.42 -3.03 -1.93
C ALA A 5 -11.53 -2.32 -0.89
N LEU A 6 -11.46 -2.89 0.32
CA LEU A 6 -10.63 -2.40 1.42
C LEU A 6 -9.58 -3.44 1.84
N PRO A 7 -8.36 -3.03 2.17
CA PRO A 7 -7.33 -3.93 2.68
C PRO A 7 -7.66 -4.35 4.12
N LYS A 8 -7.34 -5.59 4.49
CA LYS A 8 -7.43 -6.00 5.91
C LYS A 8 -6.48 -5.18 6.78
N GLY A 9 -6.94 -4.76 7.96
CA GLY A 9 -6.12 -4.08 8.96
C GLY A 9 -6.37 -2.59 9.08
N ARG A 10 -5.33 -1.84 9.44
CA ARG A 10 -5.43 -0.43 9.87
C ARG A 10 -6.03 0.48 8.79
N ILE A 11 -5.58 0.38 7.54
CA ILE A 11 -6.11 1.23 6.45
C ILE A 11 -7.63 1.05 6.28
N ALA A 12 -8.13 -0.19 6.35
CA ALA A 12 -9.58 -0.41 6.30
C ALA A 12 -10.30 0.28 7.45
N GLN A 13 -9.78 0.14 8.68
CA GLN A 13 -10.39 0.76 9.85
C GLN A 13 -10.39 2.29 9.71
N GLU A 14 -9.27 2.91 9.41
CA GLU A 14 -9.15 4.36 9.21
C GLU A 14 -10.08 4.86 8.09
N THR A 15 -10.18 4.11 6.97
CA THR A 15 -11.11 4.43 5.88
C THR A 15 -12.56 4.36 6.32
N MET A 16 -12.95 3.30 7.04
CA MET A 16 -14.31 3.13 7.52
C MET A 16 -14.68 4.17 8.58
N ASP A 17 -13.74 4.55 9.45
CA ASP A 17 -13.92 5.62 10.43
C ASP A 17 -14.13 6.98 9.74
N LEU A 18 -13.35 7.26 8.68
CA LEU A 18 -13.52 8.47 7.86
C LEU A 18 -14.89 8.49 7.18
N MET A 19 -15.28 7.39 6.54
CA MET A 19 -16.60 7.29 5.91
C MET A 19 -17.74 7.36 6.93
N SER A 20 -17.57 6.76 8.11
CA SER A 20 -18.56 6.80 9.19
C SER A 20 -18.84 8.23 9.66
N LYS A 21 -17.79 9.06 9.74
CA LYS A 21 -17.94 10.49 10.06
C LYS A 21 -18.66 11.26 8.95
N ILE A 22 -18.32 11.01 7.69
CA ILE A 22 -18.93 11.69 6.54
C ILE A 22 -20.43 11.38 6.43
N PHE A 23 -20.78 10.10 6.55
CA PHE A 23 -22.16 9.63 6.35
C PHE A 23 -23.00 9.55 7.63
N ASN A 24 -22.43 9.92 8.77
CA ASN A 24 -23.06 9.78 10.10
C ASN A 24 -23.67 8.39 10.32
N THR A 25 -22.94 7.34 9.91
CA THR A 25 -23.39 5.94 9.94
C THR A 25 -22.20 5.06 10.30
N GLU A 26 -22.36 4.14 11.24
CA GLU A 26 -21.29 3.21 11.60
C GLU A 26 -21.09 2.16 10.51
N PHE A 27 -19.89 2.11 9.93
CA PHE A 27 -19.44 1.06 9.03
C PHE A 27 -18.48 0.14 9.77
N LYS A 28 -18.85 -1.13 9.91
CA LYS A 28 -18.02 -2.11 10.61
C LYS A 28 -18.26 -3.53 10.08
N PHE A 29 -17.18 -4.24 9.81
CA PHE A 29 -17.26 -5.66 9.48
C PHE A 29 -17.60 -6.47 10.73
N GLU A 30 -18.58 -7.38 10.61
CA GLU A 30 -18.89 -8.33 11.66
C GLU A 30 -17.88 -9.49 11.65
N SER A 31 -17.15 -9.65 12.75
CA SER A 31 -16.23 -10.78 12.98
C SER A 31 -15.37 -11.15 11.75
N ARG A 32 -15.60 -12.32 11.15
CA ARG A 32 -14.84 -12.85 10.00
C ARG A 32 -15.52 -12.62 8.65
N LYS A 33 -16.60 -11.84 8.59
CA LYS A 33 -17.25 -11.54 7.33
C LYS A 33 -16.33 -10.74 6.41
N LEU A 34 -16.33 -11.09 5.14
CA LEU A 34 -15.53 -10.44 4.11
C LEU A 34 -16.33 -9.44 3.28
N ILE A 35 -17.65 -9.43 3.45
CA ILE A 35 -18.57 -8.52 2.76
C ILE A 35 -19.42 -7.82 3.81
N LEU A 36 -19.53 -6.50 3.65
CA LEU A 36 -20.48 -5.65 4.40
C LEU A 36 -21.37 -4.95 3.37
N GLU A 37 -22.67 -5.13 3.47
CA GLU A 37 -23.66 -4.46 2.62
C GLU A 37 -24.42 -3.42 3.41
N THR A 38 -24.57 -2.25 2.80
CA THR A 38 -25.35 -1.12 3.29
C THR A 38 -26.21 -0.58 2.13
N PRO A 39 -27.16 0.33 2.36
CA PRO A 39 -28.01 0.84 1.27
C PRO A 39 -27.23 1.45 0.10
N ASN A 40 -26.09 2.11 0.37
CA ASN A 40 -25.33 2.85 -0.64
C ASN A 40 -24.02 2.18 -1.04
N PHE A 41 -23.46 1.32 -0.18
CA PHE A 41 -22.12 0.74 -0.36
C PHE A 41 -22.12 -0.75 -0.10
N ARG A 42 -21.28 -1.43 -0.86
CA ARG A 42 -20.87 -2.81 -0.60
C ARG A 42 -19.36 -2.83 -0.39
N PHE A 43 -18.91 -3.17 0.81
CA PHE A 43 -17.49 -3.25 1.14
C PHE A 43 -16.99 -4.69 1.03
N LEU A 44 -15.82 -4.85 0.42
CA LEU A 44 -15.10 -6.11 0.32
C LEU A 44 -13.80 -6.02 1.14
N ASN A 45 -13.63 -6.91 2.12
CA ASN A 45 -12.45 -6.96 2.99
C ASN A 45 -11.45 -7.98 2.44
N VAL A 46 -10.45 -7.53 1.69
CA VAL A 46 -9.49 -8.38 0.97
C VAL A 46 -8.05 -8.20 1.49
N ARG A 47 -7.10 -8.96 0.98
CA ARG A 47 -5.69 -8.72 1.31
C ARG A 47 -5.21 -7.44 0.63
N ASN A 48 -4.30 -6.69 1.30
CA ASN A 48 -3.76 -5.43 0.79
C ASN A 48 -3.25 -5.55 -0.66
N GLN A 49 -2.47 -6.60 -0.93
CA GLN A 49 -1.91 -6.86 -2.27
C GLN A 49 -2.97 -7.19 -3.33
N ASP A 50 -4.18 -7.57 -2.94
CA ASP A 50 -5.23 -8.00 -3.87
C ASP A 50 -6.23 -6.88 -4.19
N VAL A 51 -6.30 -5.80 -3.38
CA VAL A 51 -7.22 -4.68 -3.62
C VAL A 51 -7.16 -4.15 -5.06
N PRO A 52 -5.98 -3.81 -5.62
CA PRO A 52 -5.93 -3.30 -6.98
C PRO A 52 -6.40 -4.30 -8.03
N THR A 53 -6.19 -5.59 -7.80
CA THR A 53 -6.67 -6.65 -8.70
C THR A 53 -8.20 -6.72 -8.71
N TYR A 54 -8.85 -6.63 -7.53
CA TYR A 54 -10.32 -6.58 -7.47
C TYR A 54 -10.90 -5.38 -8.20
N VAL A 55 -10.22 -4.24 -8.14
CA VAL A 55 -10.60 -3.01 -8.85
C VAL A 55 -10.34 -3.15 -10.35
N GLU A 56 -9.16 -3.58 -10.77
CA GLU A 56 -8.80 -3.72 -12.19
C GLU A 56 -9.77 -4.64 -12.94
N TYR A 57 -10.12 -5.79 -12.35
CA TYR A 57 -11.05 -6.75 -12.96
C TYR A 57 -12.54 -6.40 -12.76
N GLY A 58 -12.86 -5.26 -12.18
CA GLY A 58 -14.25 -4.78 -12.01
C GLY A 58 -15.07 -5.55 -10.97
N ALA A 59 -14.43 -6.37 -10.13
CA ALA A 59 -15.08 -6.98 -8.97
C ALA A 59 -15.40 -5.95 -7.88
N ALA A 60 -14.66 -4.84 -7.86
CA ALA A 60 -14.96 -3.64 -7.11
C ALA A 60 -14.91 -2.42 -8.04
N ASP A 61 -15.80 -1.45 -7.82
CA ASP A 61 -15.83 -0.20 -8.59
C ASP A 61 -14.65 0.70 -8.20
N ILE A 62 -14.38 0.75 -6.90
CA ILE A 62 -13.29 1.52 -6.29
C ILE A 62 -12.59 0.69 -5.22
N GLY A 63 -11.44 1.15 -4.79
CA GLY A 63 -10.69 0.53 -3.69
C GLY A 63 -9.83 1.53 -2.96
N VAL A 64 -9.38 1.14 -1.77
CA VAL A 64 -8.39 1.90 -0.99
C VAL A 64 -7.17 1.03 -0.78
N VAL A 65 -5.99 1.53 -1.12
CA VAL A 65 -4.74 0.76 -1.06
C VAL A 65 -3.53 1.68 -0.98
N GLY A 66 -2.43 1.21 -0.40
CA GLY A 66 -1.19 1.98 -0.32
C GLY A 66 -0.58 2.26 -1.70
N LEU A 67 0.00 3.45 -1.87
CA LEU A 67 0.73 3.85 -3.08
C LEU A 67 1.86 2.88 -3.43
N ASP A 68 2.50 2.28 -2.42
CA ASP A 68 3.50 1.23 -2.59
C ASP A 68 2.98 0.03 -3.38
N VAL A 69 1.74 -0.41 -3.11
CA VAL A 69 1.11 -1.53 -3.83
C VAL A 69 0.73 -1.14 -5.26
N ILE A 70 0.23 0.08 -5.46
CA ILE A 70 -0.09 0.63 -6.79
C ILE A 70 1.19 0.65 -7.64
N THR A 71 2.25 1.22 -7.10
CA THR A 71 3.56 1.35 -7.78
C THR A 71 4.19 0.00 -8.08
N GLU A 72 4.11 -0.95 -7.12
CA GLU A 72 4.67 -2.29 -7.31
C GLU A 72 3.94 -3.07 -8.41
N LYS A 73 2.61 -2.98 -8.47
CA LYS A 73 1.81 -3.79 -9.38
C LYS A 73 1.68 -3.20 -10.79
N ASN A 74 1.74 -1.87 -10.91
CA ASN A 74 1.60 -1.15 -12.18
C ASN A 74 0.37 -1.60 -13.01
N LEU A 75 -0.80 -1.65 -12.37
CA LEU A 75 -2.07 -2.10 -12.96
C LEU A 75 -2.79 -0.97 -13.70
N ASP A 76 -3.73 -1.34 -14.58
CA ASP A 76 -4.50 -0.40 -15.38
C ASP A 76 -5.74 0.13 -14.61
N ILE A 77 -5.51 0.95 -13.61
CA ILE A 77 -6.49 1.56 -12.73
C ILE A 77 -6.36 3.09 -12.74
N VAL A 78 -7.36 3.78 -12.19
CA VAL A 78 -7.32 5.23 -11.99
C VAL A 78 -6.97 5.51 -10.53
N ASP A 79 -5.87 6.23 -10.30
CA ASP A 79 -5.53 6.79 -8.99
C ASP A 79 -6.26 8.14 -8.84
N LEU A 80 -7.17 8.24 -7.86
CA LEU A 80 -8.07 9.38 -7.72
C LEU A 80 -7.64 10.35 -6.63
N LEU A 81 -7.28 9.87 -5.44
CA LEU A 81 -7.08 10.71 -4.27
C LEU A 81 -6.15 10.06 -3.25
N ASP A 82 -5.15 10.80 -2.81
CA ASP A 82 -4.39 10.47 -1.60
C ASP A 82 -5.25 10.79 -0.36
N LEU A 83 -5.62 9.75 0.39
CA LEU A 83 -6.45 9.88 1.59
C LEU A 83 -5.67 10.38 2.81
N GLN A 84 -4.36 10.53 2.72
CA GLN A 84 -3.47 10.99 3.79
C GLN A 84 -3.49 10.11 5.06
N ILE A 85 -3.99 8.88 4.97
CA ILE A 85 -4.02 7.87 6.03
C ILE A 85 -3.02 6.75 5.74
N GLY A 86 -2.70 5.93 6.74
CA GLY A 86 -1.79 4.80 6.58
C GLY A 86 -0.38 5.19 6.14
N LYS A 87 0.10 6.38 6.49
CA LYS A 87 1.42 6.90 6.06
C LYS A 87 2.55 5.99 6.50
N CYS A 88 3.43 5.67 5.56
CA CYS A 88 4.65 4.89 5.76
C CYS A 88 5.69 5.26 4.70
N LYS A 89 6.85 4.61 4.79
CA LYS A 89 7.91 4.73 3.78
C LYS A 89 8.29 3.35 3.26
N VAL A 90 8.71 3.28 2.03
CA VAL A 90 9.44 2.14 1.50
C VAL A 90 10.92 2.46 1.66
N SER A 91 11.65 1.63 2.38
CA SER A 91 13.02 1.92 2.77
C SER A 91 13.95 0.72 2.58
N ILE A 92 15.22 1.01 2.39
CA ILE A 92 16.29 0.01 2.39
C ILE A 92 16.72 -0.22 3.84
N GLY A 93 16.69 -1.48 4.28
CA GLY A 93 17.19 -1.93 5.57
C GLY A 93 18.46 -2.75 5.43
N ILE A 94 19.42 -2.54 6.32
CA ILE A 94 20.68 -3.29 6.40
C ILE A 94 20.97 -3.68 7.85
N LYS A 95 21.89 -4.62 8.07
CA LYS A 95 22.34 -4.91 9.44
C LYS A 95 22.95 -3.68 10.12
N ASN A 96 22.77 -3.56 11.42
CA ASN A 96 23.33 -2.42 12.18
C ASN A 96 24.86 -2.30 12.05
N SER A 97 25.57 -3.44 11.87
CA SER A 97 27.01 -3.51 11.71
C SER A 97 27.51 -3.14 10.31
N ASP A 98 26.62 -3.12 9.32
CA ASP A 98 27.00 -3.06 7.92
C ASP A 98 26.77 -1.65 7.33
N GLU A 99 27.46 -1.38 6.23
CA GLU A 99 27.20 -0.25 5.33
C GLU A 99 26.93 -0.79 3.93
N LEU A 100 26.04 -0.15 3.20
CA LEU A 100 25.72 -0.53 1.84
C LEU A 100 26.75 0.08 0.88
N ASP A 101 27.57 -0.78 0.27
CA ASP A 101 28.52 -0.35 -0.75
C ASP A 101 27.83 -0.26 -2.12
N TRP A 102 27.47 0.95 -2.52
CA TRP A 102 26.80 1.25 -3.79
C TRP A 102 27.65 0.96 -5.04
N ASN A 103 28.94 0.77 -4.87
CA ASN A 103 29.85 0.48 -5.99
C ASN A 103 29.94 -1.03 -6.29
N ARG A 104 29.36 -1.87 -5.45
CA ARG A 104 29.31 -3.31 -5.71
C ARG A 104 28.36 -3.64 -6.86
N PRO A 105 28.78 -4.47 -7.82
CA PRO A 105 27.94 -4.84 -8.96
C PRO A 105 26.88 -5.92 -8.65
N ASP A 106 26.93 -6.53 -7.46
CA ASP A 106 26.19 -7.75 -7.09
C ASP A 106 25.45 -7.64 -5.76
N ILE A 107 24.90 -6.46 -5.48
CA ILE A 107 24.10 -6.25 -4.27
C ILE A 107 22.85 -7.14 -4.30
N LYS A 108 22.66 -7.98 -3.26
CA LYS A 108 21.51 -8.83 -3.10
C LYS A 108 20.48 -8.18 -2.17
N VAL A 109 19.25 -8.00 -2.67
CA VAL A 109 18.18 -7.36 -1.92
C VAL A 109 16.98 -8.30 -1.81
N ALA A 110 16.59 -8.64 -0.57
CA ALA A 110 15.38 -9.41 -0.32
C ALA A 110 14.18 -8.47 -0.14
N THR A 111 13.08 -8.77 -0.82
CA THR A 111 11.88 -7.92 -0.79
C THR A 111 10.64 -8.63 -1.33
N LYS A 112 9.46 -8.14 -0.96
CA LYS A 112 8.20 -8.42 -1.65
C LYS A 112 7.91 -7.41 -2.78
N MET A 113 8.63 -6.27 -2.82
CA MET A 113 8.44 -5.15 -3.75
C MET A 113 9.54 -5.15 -4.82
N VAL A 114 9.44 -6.13 -5.73
CA VAL A 114 10.48 -6.40 -6.75
C VAL A 114 10.62 -5.25 -7.74
N ASN A 115 9.50 -4.70 -8.22
CA ASN A 115 9.49 -3.66 -9.24
C ASN A 115 9.99 -2.32 -8.69
N ILE A 116 9.51 -1.92 -7.51
CA ILE A 116 9.98 -0.72 -6.82
C ILE A 116 11.49 -0.82 -6.61
N THR A 117 11.96 -1.96 -6.08
CA THR A 117 13.39 -2.18 -5.83
C THR A 117 14.23 -2.08 -7.10
N LYS A 118 13.85 -2.81 -8.16
CA LYS A 118 14.57 -2.79 -9.44
C LYS A 118 14.62 -1.38 -10.03
N ASN A 119 13.50 -0.66 -10.04
CA ASN A 119 13.42 0.69 -10.59
C ASN A 119 14.29 1.67 -9.80
N TYR A 120 14.30 1.56 -8.47
CA TYR A 120 15.13 2.40 -7.63
C TYR A 120 16.63 2.21 -7.89
N PHE A 121 17.12 0.97 -7.88
CA PHE A 121 18.53 0.67 -8.14
C PHE A 121 18.92 1.02 -9.59
N ALA A 122 18.04 0.76 -10.56
CA ALA A 122 18.26 1.14 -11.96
C ALA A 122 18.38 2.67 -12.14
N SER A 123 17.56 3.46 -11.43
CA SER A 123 17.64 4.92 -11.49
C SER A 123 18.97 5.50 -11.01
N ARG A 124 19.71 4.72 -10.20
CA ARG A 124 21.05 5.04 -9.69
C ARG A 124 22.17 4.38 -10.48
N ALA A 125 21.85 3.67 -11.56
CA ALA A 125 22.79 2.87 -12.34
C ALA A 125 23.54 1.80 -11.51
N VAL A 126 22.89 1.25 -10.46
CA VAL A 126 23.44 0.21 -9.59
C VAL A 126 22.81 -1.13 -9.94
N GLY A 127 23.66 -2.16 -10.14
CA GLY A 127 23.23 -3.54 -10.35
C GLY A 127 22.67 -4.15 -9.08
N VAL A 128 21.55 -4.87 -9.18
CA VAL A 128 20.92 -5.54 -8.04
C VAL A 128 20.38 -6.91 -8.41
N GLU A 129 20.64 -7.90 -7.55
CA GLU A 129 19.97 -9.20 -7.57
C GLU A 129 18.79 -9.15 -6.58
N VAL A 130 17.57 -9.23 -7.08
CA VAL A 130 16.37 -9.16 -6.21
C VAL A 130 15.91 -10.57 -5.87
N ILE A 131 15.87 -10.88 -4.57
CA ILE A 131 15.36 -12.12 -4.00
C ILE A 131 13.95 -11.87 -3.50
N LYS A 132 12.95 -12.43 -4.21
CA LYS A 132 11.55 -12.26 -3.84
C LYS A 132 11.19 -13.12 -2.64
N LEU A 133 10.73 -12.48 -1.57
CA LEU A 133 10.16 -13.12 -0.38
C LEU A 133 8.72 -12.63 -0.16
N TYR A 134 7.93 -13.40 0.59
CA TYR A 134 6.53 -13.09 0.88
C TYR A 134 6.29 -12.64 2.33
N GLY A 135 7.29 -12.82 3.21
CA GLY A 135 7.24 -12.42 4.62
C GLY A 135 8.56 -12.69 5.33
N SER A 136 8.69 -12.25 6.57
CA SER A 136 9.91 -12.36 7.40
C SER A 136 11.18 -11.88 6.67
N ILE A 137 11.02 -10.78 5.95
CA ILE A 137 12.05 -10.23 5.05
C ILE A 137 13.28 -9.82 5.87
N GLU A 138 13.08 -9.37 7.11
CA GLU A 138 14.11 -8.93 8.05
C GLU A 138 15.14 -10.03 8.38
N LEU A 139 14.76 -11.30 8.23
CA LEU A 139 15.70 -12.42 8.46
C LEU A 139 16.76 -12.52 7.37
N ALA A 140 16.48 -12.09 6.15
CA ALA A 140 17.36 -12.34 5.02
C ALA A 140 18.80 -11.83 5.20
N PRO A 141 19.06 -10.60 5.66
CA PRO A 141 20.43 -10.16 5.96
C PRO A 141 21.06 -10.91 7.12
N LEU A 142 20.28 -11.26 8.14
CA LEU A 142 20.78 -11.89 9.35
C LEU A 142 21.33 -13.30 9.11
N VAL A 143 20.74 -14.02 8.17
CA VAL A 143 21.16 -15.37 7.77
C VAL A 143 22.07 -15.40 6.54
N GLY A 144 22.48 -14.24 6.02
CA GLY A 144 23.37 -14.12 4.86
C GLY A 144 22.70 -14.44 3.52
N LEU A 145 21.38 -14.40 3.43
CA LEU A 145 20.64 -14.59 2.18
C LEU A 145 20.72 -13.37 1.28
N ALA A 146 20.73 -12.16 1.87
CA ALA A 146 20.81 -10.90 1.17
C ALA A 146 21.73 -9.91 1.90
N ASP A 147 22.22 -8.89 1.22
CA ASP A 147 22.99 -7.80 1.81
C ASP A 147 22.07 -6.75 2.45
N ALA A 148 20.90 -6.55 1.84
CA ALA A 148 19.90 -5.57 2.26
C ALA A 148 18.48 -6.11 2.07
N ILE A 149 17.53 -5.38 2.61
CA ILE A 149 16.09 -5.58 2.36
C ILE A 149 15.47 -4.29 1.81
N VAL A 150 14.33 -4.43 1.13
CA VAL A 150 13.42 -3.32 0.88
C VAL A 150 12.07 -3.69 1.45
N ASP A 151 11.59 -2.91 2.42
CA ASP A 151 10.29 -3.14 3.04
C ASP A 151 9.66 -1.82 3.52
N ILE A 152 8.40 -1.93 3.97
CA ILE A 152 7.63 -0.83 4.53
C ILE A 152 8.12 -0.51 5.94
N VAL A 153 8.34 0.76 6.19
CA VAL A 153 8.75 1.30 7.48
C VAL A 153 7.76 2.38 7.91
N GLU A 154 7.07 2.17 9.02
CA GLU A 154 6.24 3.19 9.65
C GLU A 154 7.04 3.93 10.74
N THR A 155 7.48 3.19 11.75
CA THR A 155 8.22 3.72 12.90
C THR A 155 9.67 3.22 12.96
N GLY A 156 10.02 2.24 12.14
CA GLY A 156 11.32 1.57 12.17
C GLY A 156 11.51 0.57 13.32
N THR A 157 10.51 0.39 14.18
CA THR A 157 10.60 -0.49 15.35
C THR A 157 10.91 -1.93 14.95
N THR A 158 10.21 -2.49 13.96
CA THR A 158 10.44 -3.87 13.50
C THR A 158 11.87 -4.09 13.01
N MET A 159 12.41 -3.17 12.22
CA MET A 159 13.81 -3.25 11.77
C MET A 159 14.77 -3.21 12.96
N LYS A 160 14.57 -2.24 13.87
CA LYS A 160 15.43 -2.08 15.04
C LYS A 160 15.42 -3.29 15.97
N GLU A 161 14.25 -3.88 16.23
CA GLU A 161 14.10 -5.08 17.06
C GLU A 161 14.79 -6.31 16.45
N ASN A 162 14.91 -6.34 15.12
CA ASN A 162 15.61 -7.40 14.38
C ASN A 162 17.06 -7.04 14.04
N GLY A 163 17.67 -6.05 14.68
CA GLY A 163 19.09 -5.73 14.49
C GLY A 163 19.40 -5.08 13.14
N LEU A 164 18.40 -4.48 12.51
CA LEU A 164 18.54 -3.73 11.25
C LEU A 164 18.40 -2.23 11.49
N LYS A 165 18.97 -1.46 10.58
CA LYS A 165 18.79 0.00 10.47
C LYS A 165 18.31 0.38 9.08
N VAL A 166 17.58 1.48 8.98
CA VAL A 166 17.25 2.11 7.70
C VAL A 166 18.52 2.74 7.14
N ALA A 167 18.90 2.32 5.93
CA ALA A 167 20.02 2.92 5.21
C ALA A 167 19.55 4.10 4.36
N GLU A 168 18.39 3.97 3.70
CA GLU A 168 17.85 5.00 2.83
C GLU A 168 16.34 4.79 2.60
N ASP A 169 15.60 5.91 2.46
CA ASP A 169 14.20 5.91 2.08
C ASP A 169 14.07 5.96 0.55
N ILE A 170 13.27 5.06 -0.03
CA ILE A 170 13.02 4.97 -1.48
C ILE A 170 11.85 5.88 -1.88
N MET A 171 10.73 5.77 -1.16
CA MET A 171 9.53 6.57 -1.42
C MET A 171 8.65 6.66 -0.18
N GLU A 172 7.87 7.72 -0.10
CA GLU A 172 6.75 7.81 0.84
C GLU A 172 5.52 7.13 0.25
N SER A 173 4.69 6.56 1.12
CA SER A 173 3.42 5.92 0.75
C SER A 173 2.33 6.28 1.74
N SER A 174 1.13 6.46 1.23
CA SER A 174 -0.12 6.63 1.97
C SER A 174 -1.21 5.84 1.25
N ALA A 175 -2.38 5.73 1.85
CA ALA A 175 -3.52 5.07 1.21
C ALA A 175 -4.18 5.98 0.18
N HIS A 176 -4.41 5.44 -1.02
CA HIS A 176 -5.04 6.11 -2.14
C HIS A 176 -6.39 5.50 -2.45
N LEU A 177 -7.34 6.35 -2.84
CA LEU A 177 -8.59 5.94 -3.47
C LEU A 177 -8.31 5.66 -4.94
N ILE A 178 -8.58 4.43 -5.37
CA ILE A 178 -8.42 4.00 -6.76
C ILE A 178 -9.75 3.59 -7.37
N ALA A 179 -9.88 3.64 -8.70
CA ALA A 179 -11.08 3.24 -9.40
C ALA A 179 -10.80 2.33 -10.60
N ASN A 180 -11.75 1.44 -10.87
CA ASN A 180 -11.84 0.74 -12.15
C ASN A 180 -12.21 1.74 -13.25
N LYS A 181 -11.54 1.68 -14.41
CA LYS A 181 -11.78 2.62 -15.51
C LYS A 181 -13.21 2.57 -16.06
N ASN A 182 -13.77 1.38 -16.25
CA ASN A 182 -15.13 1.23 -16.75
C ASN A 182 -16.15 1.71 -15.73
N SER A 183 -16.01 1.31 -14.45
CA SER A 183 -16.87 1.80 -13.36
C SER A 183 -16.78 3.33 -13.22
N PHE A 184 -15.59 3.92 -13.43
CA PHE A 184 -15.44 5.38 -13.41
C PHE A 184 -16.25 6.08 -14.51
N PHE A 185 -16.42 5.46 -15.70
CA PHE A 185 -17.30 5.99 -16.74
C PHE A 185 -18.78 5.76 -16.43
N GLU A 186 -19.14 4.54 -16.03
CA GLU A 186 -20.54 4.13 -15.81
C GLU A 186 -21.17 4.77 -14.57
N LYS A 187 -20.39 4.95 -13.50
CA LYS A 187 -20.82 5.45 -12.18
C LYS A 187 -20.13 6.76 -11.80
N LYS A 188 -19.78 7.57 -12.81
CA LYS A 188 -18.97 8.78 -12.63
C LYS A 188 -19.53 9.73 -11.58
N SER A 189 -20.84 9.98 -11.56
CA SER A 189 -21.46 10.88 -10.58
C SER A 189 -21.32 10.36 -9.16
N GLU A 190 -21.58 9.08 -8.93
CA GLU A 190 -21.48 8.45 -7.59
C GLU A 190 -20.02 8.44 -7.09
N ILE A 191 -19.06 8.15 -7.98
CA ILE A 191 -17.63 8.12 -7.63
C ILE A 191 -17.11 9.53 -7.35
N LEU A 192 -17.49 10.52 -8.14
CA LEU A 192 -17.07 11.92 -7.92
C LEU A 192 -17.73 12.55 -6.69
N GLU A 193 -18.96 12.18 -6.37
CA GLU A 193 -19.62 12.60 -5.11
C GLU A 193 -18.82 12.08 -3.90
N LEU A 194 -18.50 10.79 -3.88
CA LEU A 194 -17.68 10.20 -2.81
C LEU A 194 -16.28 10.84 -2.76
N TYR A 195 -15.63 11.03 -3.91
CA TYR A 195 -14.34 11.71 -4.01
C TYR A 195 -14.37 13.10 -3.35
N ASN A 196 -15.38 13.92 -3.69
CA ASN A 196 -15.50 15.29 -3.15
C ASN A 196 -15.71 15.27 -1.62
N LEU A 197 -16.58 14.39 -1.13
CA LEU A 197 -16.82 14.24 0.32
C LEU A 197 -15.55 13.81 1.08
N LEU A 198 -14.80 12.85 0.53
CA LEU A 198 -13.54 12.41 1.12
C LEU A 198 -12.50 13.54 1.10
N LYS A 199 -12.37 14.24 -0.02
CA LYS A 199 -11.44 15.37 -0.18
C LYS A 199 -11.74 16.48 0.83
N GLU A 200 -12.99 16.91 0.94
CA GLU A 200 -13.42 17.94 1.91
C GLU A 200 -13.12 17.50 3.36
N ALA A 201 -13.37 16.23 3.70
CA ALA A 201 -13.10 15.71 5.03
C ALA A 201 -11.59 15.71 5.37
N ILE A 202 -10.73 15.42 4.39
CA ILE A 202 -9.27 15.44 4.55
C ILE A 202 -8.76 16.88 4.67
N GLU A 203 -9.26 17.81 3.87
CA GLU A 203 -8.84 19.23 3.86
C GLU A 203 -9.40 19.99 5.06
N GLY A 204 -10.61 19.68 5.49
CA GLY A 204 -11.29 20.31 6.65
C GLY A 204 -10.82 19.81 8.02
N GLY A 205 -10.09 18.71 8.07
CA GLY A 205 -9.50 18.15 9.29
C GLY A 205 -8.08 18.63 9.62
N ARG A 206 -7.57 19.63 8.88
CA ARG A 206 -6.26 20.27 9.09
C ARG A 206 -6.36 21.49 10.01
#